data_70e921a34dd33046e97629066d59f44f
#
_entry.id   70e921a34dd33046e97629066d59f44f
#
_cell.length_a   1.000
_cell.length_b   1.000
_cell.length_c   1.000
_cell.angle_alpha   90.00
_cell.angle_beta   90.00
_cell.angle_gamma   90.00
#
_symmetry.space_group_name_H-M   'P 1'
#
loop_
_entity.id
_entity.type
_entity.pdbx_description
1 polymer ?
#
loop_
_entity_poly.entity_id
_entity_poly.type
_entity_poly.pdbx_seq_one_letter_code
_entity_poly.pdbx_strand_id
1 'polypeptide(L)'
;MRFLCSLFFVSVFFLFKPVFAQVPKTLPSFTFEEVYQASKFNSDRLPKSGYIVLDFYDPGCGHCQKMGAGIARNLSKFKNVSFYFISMNDKPYVDGFINMHAKALKSAPNVKFLFDAGTQFIEKFKPSNYPSLYIYDAKTKVLVQHLDGEDDVNKLLKALGITG
;
A
#
# COMPACT_ATOMS: atom_id res chain seq x y z
N MET A 1 52.69 48.08 -20.35
CA MET A 1 51.25 48.04 -20.03
C MET A 1 50.79 46.59 -20.19
N ARG A 2 50.65 45.87 -19.05
CA ARG A 2 50.23 44.45 -19.05
C ARG A 2 48.80 44.41 -18.55
N PHE A 3 47.83 44.04 -19.43
CA PHE A 3 46.43 43.81 -19.05
C PHE A 3 46.30 42.41 -18.46
N LEU A 4 46.00 42.31 -17.16
CA LEU A 4 45.54 41.08 -16.51
C LEU A 4 44.06 40.92 -16.80
N CYS A 5 43.70 39.96 -17.66
CA CYS A 5 42.34 39.48 -17.80
C CYS A 5 42.04 38.48 -16.68
N SER A 6 41.30 38.92 -15.66
CA SER A 6 40.82 38.05 -14.57
C SER A 6 39.56 37.35 -15.03
N LEU A 7 39.66 36.04 -15.35
CA LEU A 7 38.50 35.19 -15.65
C LEU A 7 37.80 34.81 -14.32
N PHE A 8 36.64 35.45 -14.10
CA PHE A 8 35.75 35.04 -13.00
C PHE A 8 35.01 33.76 -13.40
N PHE A 9 35.47 32.61 -12.91
CA PHE A 9 34.80 31.32 -13.08
C PHE A 9 33.66 31.27 -12.09
N VAL A 10 32.45 31.62 -12.52
CA VAL A 10 31.23 31.44 -11.72
C VAL A 10 30.86 29.97 -11.76
N SER A 11 31.25 29.24 -10.71
CA SER A 11 30.87 27.85 -10.50
C SER A 11 29.38 27.80 -10.07
N VAL A 12 28.50 27.53 -11.01
CA VAL A 12 27.08 27.26 -10.74
C VAL A 12 26.97 25.85 -10.16
N PHE A 13 27.00 25.74 -8.83
CA PHE A 13 26.71 24.51 -8.11
C PHE A 13 25.20 24.23 -8.24
N PHE A 14 24.81 23.40 -9.21
CA PHE A 14 23.48 22.83 -9.28
C PHE A 14 23.28 21.93 -8.05
N LEU A 15 22.57 22.43 -7.05
CA LEU A 15 22.10 21.64 -5.91
C LEU A 15 21.01 20.66 -6.42
N PHE A 16 21.44 19.53 -6.96
CA PHE A 16 20.57 18.39 -7.19
C PHE A 16 20.07 17.88 -5.83
N LYS A 17 18.88 18.33 -5.42
CA LYS A 17 18.18 17.68 -4.32
C LYS A 17 17.73 16.32 -4.82
N PRO A 18 18.11 15.19 -4.18
CA PRO A 18 17.58 13.88 -4.53
C PRO A 18 16.06 13.94 -4.32
N VAL A 19 15.30 13.79 -5.39
CA VAL A 19 13.85 13.62 -5.32
C VAL A 19 13.61 12.18 -4.89
N PHE A 20 13.56 11.95 -3.58
CA PHE A 20 13.02 10.70 -3.09
C PHE A 20 11.56 10.61 -3.52
N ALA A 21 11.20 9.51 -4.19
CA ALA A 21 9.83 9.24 -4.58
C ALA A 21 8.97 9.19 -3.31
N GLN A 22 8.17 10.23 -3.10
CA GLN A 22 7.36 10.35 -1.88
C GLN A 22 6.10 9.48 -2.00
N VAL A 23 5.76 8.83 -0.90
CA VAL A 23 4.48 8.15 -0.72
C VAL A 23 3.33 9.15 -0.96
N PRO A 24 2.30 8.80 -1.75
CA PRO A 24 1.24 9.73 -2.09
C PRO A 24 0.41 10.10 -0.86
N LYS A 25 0.37 11.40 -0.55
CA LYS A 25 -0.43 11.94 0.57
C LYS A 25 -1.93 11.88 0.33
N THR A 26 -2.35 11.88 -0.93
CA THR A 26 -3.74 11.70 -1.34
C THR A 26 -3.84 10.42 -2.14
N LEU A 27 -4.87 9.63 -1.90
CA LEU A 27 -5.09 8.34 -2.55
C LEU A 27 -5.15 8.52 -4.08
N PRO A 28 -4.22 7.93 -4.84
CA PRO A 28 -4.24 7.98 -6.31
C PRO A 28 -5.39 7.18 -6.89
N SER A 29 -5.88 7.58 -8.06
CA SER A 29 -6.79 6.73 -8.82
C SER A 29 -6.08 5.48 -9.33
N PHE A 30 -6.76 4.33 -9.26
CA PHE A 30 -6.26 3.06 -9.77
C PHE A 30 -7.37 2.18 -10.32
N THR A 31 -6.97 1.19 -11.11
CA THR A 31 -7.85 0.14 -11.62
C THR A 31 -7.10 -1.18 -11.59
N PHE A 32 -7.58 -2.15 -10.79
CA PHE A 32 -7.04 -3.50 -10.70
C PHE A 32 -8.10 -4.54 -11.06
N GLU A 33 -7.70 -5.78 -11.27
CA GLU A 33 -8.61 -6.90 -11.49
C GLU A 33 -9.04 -7.52 -10.16
N GLU A 34 -10.31 -7.85 -10.00
CA GLU A 34 -10.78 -8.60 -8.82
C GLU A 34 -10.40 -10.08 -8.98
N VAL A 35 -9.62 -10.64 -8.04
CA VAL A 35 -9.11 -12.03 -8.12
C VAL A 35 -10.23 -13.07 -8.22
N TYR A 36 -11.38 -12.81 -7.59
CA TYR A 36 -12.50 -13.75 -7.49
C TYR A 36 -13.72 -13.37 -8.32
N GLN A 37 -13.66 -12.29 -9.06
CA GLN A 37 -14.74 -11.81 -9.92
C GLN A 37 -14.13 -11.43 -11.27
N ALA A 38 -14.79 -11.80 -12.37
CA ALA A 38 -14.35 -11.41 -13.72
C ALA A 38 -14.65 -9.92 -13.98
N SER A 39 -14.15 -9.03 -13.12
CA SER A 39 -14.43 -7.60 -13.17
C SER A 39 -13.21 -6.77 -12.75
N LYS A 40 -13.18 -5.52 -13.19
CA LYS A 40 -12.20 -4.53 -12.74
C LYS A 40 -12.74 -3.77 -11.53
N PHE A 41 -11.87 -3.51 -10.58
CA PHE A 41 -12.13 -2.67 -9.42
C PHE A 41 -11.46 -1.31 -9.61
N ASN A 42 -12.28 -0.26 -9.70
CA ASN A 42 -11.81 1.12 -9.75
C ASN A 42 -11.79 1.75 -8.35
N SER A 43 -10.84 2.64 -8.10
CA SER A 43 -10.74 3.41 -6.85
C SER A 43 -11.99 4.23 -6.52
N ASP A 44 -12.83 4.56 -7.50
CA ASP A 44 -14.11 5.27 -7.29
C ASP A 44 -15.13 4.43 -6.50
N ARG A 45 -14.95 3.09 -6.47
CA ARG A 45 -15.78 2.15 -5.70
C ARG A 45 -15.35 2.00 -4.24
N LEU A 46 -14.29 2.70 -3.84
CA LEU A 46 -13.83 2.70 -2.45
C LEU A 46 -14.87 3.34 -1.52
N PRO A 47 -14.96 2.90 -0.24
CA PRO A 47 -15.91 3.45 0.73
C PRO A 47 -15.67 4.94 0.94
N LYS A 48 -16.72 5.63 1.43
CA LYS A 48 -16.71 7.07 1.74
C LYS A 48 -16.66 7.35 3.23
N SER A 49 -16.55 6.31 4.08
CA SER A 49 -16.46 6.43 5.54
C SER A 49 -15.58 5.33 6.12
N GLY A 50 -15.01 5.57 7.27
CA GLY A 50 -14.04 4.68 7.92
C GLY A 50 -12.65 4.81 7.35
N TYR A 51 -11.90 3.71 7.35
CA TYR A 51 -10.54 3.63 6.82
C TYR A 51 -10.45 2.70 5.61
N ILE A 52 -9.57 3.05 4.68
CA ILE A 52 -9.14 2.22 3.56
C ILE A 52 -7.72 1.78 3.85
N VAL A 53 -7.48 0.48 3.87
CA VAL A 53 -6.14 -0.09 3.96
C VAL A 53 -5.83 -0.79 2.63
N LEU A 54 -4.85 -0.25 1.90
CA LEU A 54 -4.27 -0.90 0.73
C LEU A 54 -3.04 -1.66 1.21
N ASP A 55 -3.06 -2.99 1.12
CA ASP A 55 -1.95 -3.88 1.49
C ASP A 55 -1.31 -4.43 0.22
N PHE A 56 -0.16 -3.87 -0.16
CA PHE A 56 0.63 -4.39 -1.26
C PHE A 56 1.52 -5.51 -0.75
N TYR A 57 1.23 -6.72 -1.16
CA TYR A 57 1.83 -7.92 -0.59
C TYR A 57 2.32 -8.90 -1.66
N ASP A 58 3.27 -9.73 -1.29
CA ASP A 58 3.65 -10.93 -2.02
C ASP A 58 3.18 -12.16 -1.24
N PRO A 59 2.39 -13.07 -1.86
CA PRO A 59 1.91 -14.29 -1.21
C PRO A 59 3.02 -15.20 -0.67
N GLY A 60 4.22 -15.16 -1.25
CA GLY A 60 5.38 -15.94 -0.81
C GLY A 60 6.19 -15.28 0.30
N CYS A 61 5.94 -14.01 0.61
CA CYS A 61 6.69 -13.27 1.62
C CYS A 61 6.24 -13.62 3.05
N GLY A 62 7.16 -14.07 3.91
CA GLY A 62 6.86 -14.44 5.30
C GLY A 62 6.29 -13.30 6.15
N HIS A 63 6.76 -12.07 5.97
CA HIS A 63 6.20 -10.89 6.66
C HIS A 63 4.76 -10.61 6.24
N CYS A 64 4.44 -10.75 4.95
CA CYS A 64 3.08 -10.64 4.43
C CYS A 64 2.15 -11.71 4.99
N GLN A 65 2.64 -12.96 5.07
CA GLN A 65 1.89 -14.08 5.66
C GLN A 65 1.58 -13.81 7.13
N LYS A 66 2.54 -13.29 7.89
CA LYS A 66 2.37 -12.93 9.30
C LYS A 66 1.37 -11.79 9.48
N MET A 67 1.46 -10.71 8.66
CA MET A 67 0.51 -9.59 8.69
C MET A 67 -0.90 -10.07 8.31
N GLY A 68 -1.06 -10.80 7.22
CA GLY A 68 -2.35 -11.34 6.79
C GLY A 68 -2.99 -12.26 7.82
N ALA A 69 -2.22 -13.15 8.46
CA ALA A 69 -2.68 -13.96 9.57
C ALA A 69 -3.08 -13.12 10.79
N GLY A 70 -2.35 -12.05 11.07
CA GLY A 70 -2.67 -11.09 12.13
C GLY A 70 -4.00 -10.38 11.88
N ILE A 71 -4.22 -9.88 10.64
CA ILE A 71 -5.48 -9.25 10.25
C ILE A 71 -6.62 -10.26 10.35
N ALA A 72 -6.44 -11.48 9.84
CA ALA A 72 -7.46 -12.53 9.87
C ALA A 72 -7.93 -12.86 11.30
N ARG A 73 -7.00 -12.94 12.26
CA ARG A 73 -7.31 -13.20 13.68
C ARG A 73 -8.02 -12.04 14.38
N ASN A 74 -7.88 -10.82 13.86
CA ASN A 74 -8.43 -9.60 14.47
C ASN A 74 -9.59 -8.99 13.66
N LEU A 75 -10.20 -9.72 12.72
CA LEU A 75 -11.26 -9.21 11.84
C LEU A 75 -12.40 -8.50 12.59
N SER A 76 -12.80 -9.04 13.75
CA SER A 76 -13.87 -8.45 14.57
C SER A 76 -13.57 -7.05 15.09
N LYS A 77 -12.28 -6.67 15.18
CA LYS A 77 -11.84 -5.33 15.59
C LYS A 77 -11.90 -4.32 14.44
N PHE A 78 -11.86 -4.76 13.19
CA PHE A 78 -11.78 -3.91 11.99
C PHE A 78 -13.16 -3.55 11.39
N LYS A 79 -14.14 -3.17 12.23
CA LYS A 79 -15.54 -2.92 11.81
C LYS A 79 -15.67 -1.78 10.80
N ASN A 80 -14.84 -0.74 10.91
CA ASN A 80 -14.87 0.46 10.05
C ASN A 80 -13.66 0.54 9.12
N VAL A 81 -13.06 -0.61 8.80
CA VAL A 81 -11.87 -0.70 7.96
C VAL A 81 -12.16 -1.59 6.76
N SER A 82 -11.87 -1.10 5.57
CA SER A 82 -11.94 -1.88 4.33
C SER A 82 -10.54 -2.21 3.86
N PHE A 83 -10.26 -3.51 3.69
CA PHE A 83 -8.96 -4.00 3.25
C PHE A 83 -8.98 -4.36 1.77
N TYR A 84 -7.94 -3.93 1.09
CA TYR A 84 -7.66 -4.26 -0.31
C TYR A 84 -6.26 -4.86 -0.37
N PHE A 85 -6.19 -6.18 -0.49
CA PHE A 85 -4.96 -6.92 -0.69
C PHE A 85 -4.61 -6.89 -2.17
N ILE A 86 -3.52 -6.20 -2.52
CA ILE A 86 -3.08 -6.02 -3.90
C ILE A 86 -1.80 -6.82 -4.12
N SER A 87 -1.78 -7.67 -5.12
CA SER A 87 -0.62 -8.47 -5.51
C SER A 87 -0.41 -8.45 -7.02
N MET A 88 0.83 -8.62 -7.44
CA MET A 88 1.20 -8.86 -8.84
C MET A 88 1.24 -10.37 -9.17
N ASN A 89 0.93 -11.22 -8.19
CA ASN A 89 0.85 -12.66 -8.37
C ASN A 89 -0.57 -13.08 -8.75
N ASP A 90 -0.68 -14.12 -9.54
CA ASP A 90 -1.95 -14.65 -10.01
C ASP A 90 -2.76 -15.38 -8.92
N LYS A 91 -3.99 -15.74 -9.26
CA LYS A 91 -4.95 -16.37 -8.35
C LYS A 91 -4.43 -17.61 -7.63
N PRO A 92 -3.72 -18.58 -8.23
CA PRO A 92 -3.18 -19.75 -7.53
C PRO A 92 -2.28 -19.40 -6.35
N TYR A 93 -1.39 -18.40 -6.48
CA TYR A 93 -0.54 -17.92 -5.39
C TYR A 93 -1.35 -17.23 -4.30
N VAL A 94 -2.32 -16.40 -4.68
CA VAL A 94 -3.24 -15.74 -3.73
C VAL A 94 -4.07 -16.79 -2.97
N ASP A 95 -4.58 -17.80 -3.65
CA ASP A 95 -5.31 -18.92 -3.00
C ASP A 95 -4.41 -19.68 -2.01
N GLY A 96 -3.15 -19.90 -2.36
CA GLY A 96 -2.16 -20.52 -1.46
C GLY A 96 -1.98 -19.70 -0.17
N PHE A 97 -1.74 -18.41 -0.29
CA PHE A 97 -1.62 -17.49 0.85
C PHE A 97 -2.88 -17.52 1.75
N ILE A 98 -4.06 -17.39 1.14
CA ILE A 98 -5.32 -17.38 1.88
C ILE A 98 -5.53 -18.69 2.62
N ASN A 99 -5.39 -19.82 1.95
CA ASN A 99 -5.68 -21.14 2.52
C ASN A 99 -4.73 -21.49 3.67
N MET A 100 -3.45 -21.10 3.57
CA MET A 100 -2.44 -21.43 4.57
C MET A 100 -2.39 -20.44 5.73
N HIS A 101 -2.61 -19.13 5.48
CA HIS A 101 -2.29 -18.11 6.46
C HIS A 101 -3.48 -17.22 6.85
N ALA A 102 -4.47 -17.02 5.97
CA ALA A 102 -5.44 -15.95 6.12
C ALA A 102 -6.87 -16.37 5.71
N LYS A 103 -7.26 -17.61 5.94
CA LYS A 103 -8.51 -18.22 5.45
C LYS A 103 -9.76 -17.40 5.76
N ALA A 104 -9.84 -16.76 6.93
CA ALA A 104 -10.99 -15.94 7.32
C ALA A 104 -11.16 -14.68 6.45
N LEU A 105 -10.10 -14.20 5.79
CA LEU A 105 -10.18 -13.02 4.92
C LEU A 105 -10.98 -13.28 3.65
N LYS A 106 -11.04 -14.53 3.15
CA LYS A 106 -11.69 -14.87 1.88
C LYS A 106 -13.18 -14.53 1.85
N SER A 107 -13.86 -14.71 2.97
CA SER A 107 -15.30 -14.47 3.11
C SER A 107 -15.64 -13.19 3.87
N ALA A 108 -14.64 -12.42 4.30
CA ALA A 108 -14.86 -11.21 5.05
C ALA A 108 -15.45 -10.11 4.14
N PRO A 109 -16.60 -9.51 4.49
CA PRO A 109 -17.30 -8.56 3.60
C PRO A 109 -16.53 -7.25 3.37
N ASN A 110 -15.61 -6.94 4.26
CA ASN A 110 -14.75 -5.75 4.20
C ASN A 110 -13.35 -6.02 3.63
N VAL A 111 -13.16 -7.18 2.97
CA VAL A 111 -11.88 -7.56 2.36
C VAL A 111 -12.06 -7.83 0.87
N LYS A 112 -11.15 -7.32 0.06
CA LYS A 112 -11.03 -7.64 -1.37
C LYS A 112 -9.61 -8.02 -1.72
N PHE A 113 -9.48 -8.98 -2.63
CA PHE A 113 -8.20 -9.37 -3.24
C PHE A 113 -8.18 -8.87 -4.67
N LEU A 114 -7.15 -8.09 -4.98
CA LEU A 114 -6.99 -7.41 -6.27
C LEU A 114 -5.66 -7.84 -6.90
N PHE A 115 -5.69 -7.96 -8.22
CA PHE A 115 -4.54 -8.32 -9.03
C PHE A 115 -4.10 -7.10 -9.85
N ASP A 116 -2.84 -6.70 -9.69
CA ASP A 116 -2.19 -5.71 -10.54
C ASP A 116 -1.38 -6.46 -11.61
N ALA A 117 -1.95 -6.63 -12.79
CA ALA A 117 -1.32 -7.31 -13.92
C ALA A 117 -0.10 -6.56 -14.49
N GLY A 118 0.13 -5.34 -14.03
CA GLY A 118 1.23 -4.48 -14.43
C GLY A 118 2.08 -4.04 -13.25
N THR A 119 2.44 -2.76 -13.25
CA THR A 119 3.25 -2.13 -12.20
C THR A 119 2.57 -0.90 -11.62
N GLN A 120 1.25 -0.79 -11.82
CA GLN A 120 0.49 0.42 -11.50
C GLN A 120 0.60 0.78 -10.01
N PHE A 121 0.57 -0.23 -9.12
CA PHE A 121 0.73 0.02 -7.69
C PHE A 121 2.11 0.59 -7.37
N ILE A 122 3.15 -0.06 -7.87
CA ILE A 122 4.54 0.39 -7.66
C ILE A 122 4.73 1.82 -8.18
N GLU A 123 4.23 2.11 -9.37
CA GLU A 123 4.38 3.43 -10.00
C GLU A 123 3.66 4.54 -9.24
N LYS A 124 2.49 4.25 -8.68
CA LYS A 124 1.64 5.27 -8.02
C LYS A 124 1.90 5.40 -6.53
N PHE A 125 2.21 4.30 -5.84
CA PHE A 125 2.30 4.28 -4.38
C PHE A 125 3.74 4.22 -3.85
N LYS A 126 4.72 3.79 -4.69
CA LYS A 126 6.16 3.76 -4.35
C LYS A 126 6.48 2.93 -3.10
N PRO A 127 6.01 1.67 -3.00
CA PRO A 127 6.41 0.81 -1.90
C PRO A 127 7.92 0.54 -1.94
N SER A 128 8.55 0.38 -0.77
CA SER A 128 9.97 0.04 -0.66
C SER A 128 10.16 -1.39 -0.16
N ASN A 129 9.20 -1.92 0.61
CA ASN A 129 9.25 -3.25 1.21
C ASN A 129 7.90 -3.98 1.08
N TYR A 130 7.89 -5.26 1.47
CA TYR A 130 6.68 -6.08 1.61
C TYR A 130 6.50 -6.54 3.08
N PRO A 131 5.26 -6.53 3.61
CA PRO A 131 4.08 -5.86 3.04
C PRO A 131 4.21 -4.34 3.13
N SER A 132 3.51 -3.62 2.24
CA SER A 132 3.44 -2.16 2.29
C SER A 132 1.98 -1.74 2.46
N LEU A 133 1.62 -1.25 3.67
CA LEU A 133 0.26 -0.91 4.02
C LEU A 133 0.06 0.61 4.00
N TYR A 134 -0.90 1.05 3.20
CA TYR A 134 -1.30 2.45 3.07
C TYR A 134 -2.67 2.64 3.71
N ILE A 135 -2.73 3.42 4.79
CA ILE A 135 -3.95 3.70 5.54
C ILE A 135 -4.45 5.07 5.14
N TYR A 136 -5.61 5.12 4.49
CA TYR A 136 -6.27 6.36 4.09
C TYR A 136 -7.55 6.56 4.87
N ASP A 137 -7.84 7.80 5.24
CA ASP A 137 -9.19 8.20 5.65
C ASP A 137 -10.14 8.10 4.44
N ALA A 138 -11.23 7.37 4.59
CA ALA A 138 -12.11 7.06 3.47
C ALA A 138 -12.92 8.27 2.97
N LYS A 139 -13.14 9.29 3.81
CA LYS A 139 -13.88 10.50 3.45
C LYS A 139 -13.00 11.51 2.71
N THR A 140 -11.82 11.78 3.25
CA THR A 140 -10.90 12.81 2.73
C THR A 140 -9.94 12.29 1.69
N LYS A 141 -9.75 10.96 1.63
CA LYS A 141 -8.73 10.27 0.81
C LYS A 141 -7.30 10.68 1.17
N VAL A 142 -7.09 11.26 2.34
CA VAL A 142 -5.77 11.66 2.83
C VAL A 142 -5.10 10.47 3.53
N LEU A 143 -3.80 10.30 3.29
CA LEU A 143 -2.98 9.29 3.94
C LEU A 143 -2.88 9.59 5.44
N VAL A 144 -3.31 8.64 6.25
CA VAL A 144 -3.21 8.68 7.72
C VAL A 144 -1.85 8.14 8.15
N GLN A 145 -1.46 6.99 7.60
CA GLN A 145 -0.17 6.35 7.89
C GLN A 145 0.24 5.39 6.79
N HIS A 146 1.53 5.22 6.63
CA HIS A 146 2.17 4.20 5.80
C HIS A 146 3.02 3.31 6.69
N LEU A 147 2.80 1.99 6.62
CA LEU A 147 3.57 0.96 7.31
C LEU A 147 4.27 0.12 6.25
N ASP A 148 5.57 0.25 6.13
CA ASP A 148 6.36 -0.37 5.06
C ASP A 148 7.30 -1.43 5.65
N GLY A 149 7.15 -2.68 5.20
CA GLY A 149 7.87 -3.83 5.75
C GLY A 149 7.39 -4.27 7.14
N GLU A 150 6.24 -3.79 7.58
CA GLU A 150 5.72 -4.06 8.92
C GLU A 150 4.90 -5.35 8.96
N ASP A 151 5.21 -6.24 9.88
CA ASP A 151 4.53 -7.53 10.04
C ASP A 151 3.78 -7.70 11.39
N ASP A 152 3.85 -6.69 12.26
CA ASP A 152 3.14 -6.69 13.54
C ASP A 152 1.77 -6.01 13.40
N VAL A 153 0.70 -6.83 13.46
CA VAL A 153 -0.68 -6.35 13.39
C VAL A 153 -1.03 -5.34 14.49
N ASN A 154 -0.33 -5.36 15.64
CA ASN A 154 -0.58 -4.40 16.71
C ASN A 154 -0.20 -2.97 16.29
N LYS A 155 0.80 -2.80 15.42
CA LYS A 155 1.14 -1.50 14.85
C LYS A 155 0.04 -1.01 13.90
N LEU A 156 -0.57 -1.92 13.12
CA LEU A 156 -1.73 -1.59 12.30
C LEU A 156 -2.93 -1.18 13.15
N LEU A 157 -3.24 -1.95 14.22
CA LEU A 157 -4.31 -1.60 15.16
C LEU A 157 -4.07 -0.22 15.77
N LYS A 158 -2.86 0.06 16.24
CA LYS A 158 -2.48 1.37 16.79
C LYS A 158 -2.62 2.50 15.76
N ALA A 159 -2.20 2.28 14.52
CA ALA A 159 -2.31 3.26 13.44
C ALA A 159 -3.78 3.62 13.12
N LEU A 160 -4.69 2.68 13.32
CA LEU A 160 -6.13 2.85 13.14
C LEU A 160 -6.85 3.37 14.40
N GLY A 161 -6.11 3.63 15.50
CA GLY A 161 -6.70 4.05 16.78
C GLY A 161 -7.54 2.95 17.46
N ILE A 162 -7.30 1.67 17.12
CA ILE A 162 -8.01 0.54 17.71
C ILE A 162 -7.21 0.06 18.92
N THR A 163 -7.72 0.32 20.10
CA THR A 163 -7.18 -0.21 21.36
C THR A 163 -7.56 -1.68 21.52
N GLY A 164 -6.62 -2.47 22.03
CA GLY A 164 -6.81 -3.89 22.29
C GLY A 164 -7.78 -4.18 23.47
#